data_866276b99c391ef6f5856fde7db67b78
#
_entry.id   866276b99c391ef6f5856fde7db67b78
#
_cell.length_a   1.000
_cell.length_b   1.000
_cell.length_c   1.000
_cell.angle_alpha   90.00
_cell.angle_beta   90.00
_cell.angle_gamma   90.00
#
_symmetry.space_group_name_H-M   'P 1'
#
loop_
_entity.id
_entity.type
_entity.pdbx_description
1 polymer ?
#
loop_
_entity_poly.entity_id
_entity_poly.type
_entity_poly.pdbx_seq_one_letter_code
_entity_poly.pdbx_strand_id
1 'polypeptide(L)'
;MSGASKSILAVDDSASMRQMVRYTLEGAGYQVIQAADGVEALDLAKTRGVDLVLTDVNMPRMDGITLVKELRGLDSYKFTPMLVLTTESGQETKMRGKQAGATGWIVKPFNPDQLLATIARVL
;
A
#
# COMPACT_ATOMS: atom_id res chain seq x y z
N MET A 1 20.45 11.25 -8.51
CA MET A 1 19.58 11.29 -8.18
C MET A 1 18.64 11.62 -8.59
N SER A 2 18.82 11.55 -8.72
CA SER A 2 17.96 12.00 -8.73
C SER A 2 17.02 11.99 -8.54
N GLY A 3 17.07 11.89 -8.88
CA GLY A 3 15.76 12.25 -8.81
C GLY A 3 15.16 12.25 -7.49
N ALA A 4 14.10 12.89 -7.38
CA ALA A 4 13.34 12.87 -6.15
C ALA A 4 12.95 11.45 -5.80
N SER A 5 13.03 11.09 -4.54
CA SER A 5 12.57 9.80 -4.05
C SER A 5 11.08 9.67 -4.24
N LYS A 6 10.65 8.49 -4.64
CA LYS A 6 9.22 8.18 -4.69
C LYS A 6 8.68 8.00 -3.27
N SER A 7 7.43 8.38 -3.06
CA SER A 7 6.79 8.25 -1.75
C SER A 7 5.77 7.11 -1.77
N ILE A 8 5.78 6.34 -0.68
CA ILE A 8 4.90 5.17 -0.52
C ILE A 8 4.08 5.36 0.75
N LEU A 9 2.78 5.16 0.63
CA LEU A 9 1.88 5.16 1.77
C LEU A 9 1.73 3.73 2.25
N ALA A 10 2.27 3.44 3.43
CA ALA A 10 2.24 2.11 4.03
C ALA A 10 1.15 2.07 5.10
N VAL A 11 0.16 1.21 4.91
CA VAL A 11 -1.04 1.14 5.75
C VAL A 11 -1.16 -0.23 6.38
N ASP A 12 -1.10 -0.28 7.70
CA ASP A 12 -1.23 -1.51 8.47
C ASP A 12 -1.55 -1.15 9.91
N ASP A 13 -2.48 -1.85 10.54
CA ASP A 13 -2.83 -1.55 11.94
C ASP A 13 -1.79 -2.08 12.93
N SER A 14 -0.87 -2.95 12.48
CA SER A 14 0.23 -3.44 13.30
C SER A 14 1.41 -2.47 13.25
N ALA A 15 1.72 -1.85 14.37
CA ALA A 15 2.84 -0.91 14.47
C ALA A 15 4.18 -1.58 14.12
N SER A 16 4.37 -2.83 14.56
CA SER A 16 5.62 -3.56 14.29
C SER A 16 5.74 -3.88 12.79
N MET A 17 4.63 -4.24 12.14
CA MET A 17 4.65 -4.51 10.71
C MET A 17 4.95 -3.23 9.92
N ARG A 18 4.31 -2.11 10.29
CA ARG A 18 4.60 -0.83 9.63
C ARG A 18 6.08 -0.47 9.73
N GLN A 19 6.67 -0.74 10.90
CA GLN A 19 8.09 -0.44 11.11
C GLN A 19 8.99 -1.31 10.23
N MET A 20 8.68 -2.59 10.10
CA MET A 20 9.43 -3.50 9.22
C MET A 20 9.33 -3.06 7.76
N VAL A 21 8.13 -2.72 7.31
CA VAL A 21 7.91 -2.25 5.95
C VAL A 21 8.67 -0.95 5.72
N ARG A 22 8.55 0.00 6.65
CA ARG A 22 9.25 1.28 6.56
C ARG A 22 10.76 1.08 6.45
N TYR A 23 11.32 0.22 7.31
CA TYR A 23 12.75 -0.05 7.30
C TYR A 23 13.19 -0.59 5.93
N THR A 24 12.44 -1.55 5.40
CA THR A 24 12.76 -2.15 4.11
C THR A 24 12.70 -1.11 2.98
N LEU A 25 11.65 -0.31 2.96
CA LEU A 25 11.44 0.66 1.88
C LEU A 25 12.41 1.84 1.96
N GLU A 26 12.65 2.35 3.16
CA GLU A 26 13.60 3.46 3.34
C GLU A 26 15.02 3.02 3.00
N GLY A 27 15.36 1.77 3.30
CA GLY A 27 16.65 1.21 2.92
C GLY A 27 16.89 1.18 1.42
N ALA A 28 15.82 1.17 0.64
CA ALA A 28 15.89 1.18 -0.82
C ALA A 28 15.73 2.60 -1.41
N GLY A 29 15.63 3.62 -0.57
CA GLY A 29 15.60 5.02 -1.02
C GLY A 29 14.21 5.63 -1.14
N TYR A 30 13.16 4.90 -0.76
CA TYR A 30 11.80 5.44 -0.81
C TYR A 30 11.50 6.29 0.42
N GLN A 31 10.62 7.27 0.25
CA GLN A 31 10.03 7.99 1.37
C GLN A 31 8.78 7.23 1.81
N VAL A 32 8.59 7.07 3.11
CA VAL A 32 7.46 6.28 3.61
C VAL A 32 6.57 7.13 4.50
N ILE A 33 5.29 7.15 4.18
CA ILE A 33 4.24 7.77 4.98
C ILE A 33 3.43 6.63 5.57
N GLN A 34 3.15 6.67 6.87
CA GLN A 34 2.48 5.56 7.56
C GLN A 34 1.08 5.93 7.98
N ALA A 35 0.18 4.93 7.92
CA ALA A 35 -1.18 5.05 8.42
C ALA A 35 -1.58 3.75 9.11
N ALA A 36 -2.38 3.85 10.17
CA ALA A 36 -2.80 2.70 10.97
C ALA A 36 -4.13 2.09 10.50
N ASP A 37 -4.87 2.78 9.67
CA ASP A 37 -6.14 2.28 9.12
C ASP A 37 -6.48 3.01 7.83
N GLY A 38 -7.55 2.57 7.18
CA GLY A 38 -7.93 3.12 5.89
C GLY A 38 -8.43 4.56 5.94
N VAL A 39 -9.04 4.98 7.05
CA VAL A 39 -9.52 6.36 7.17
C VAL A 39 -8.34 7.33 7.23
N GLU A 40 -7.37 7.03 8.08
CA GLU A 40 -6.15 7.83 8.18
C GLU A 40 -5.40 7.86 6.84
N ALA A 41 -5.30 6.70 6.18
CA ALA A 41 -4.63 6.59 4.90
C ALA A 41 -5.30 7.44 3.83
N LEU A 42 -6.62 7.42 3.78
CA LEU A 42 -7.37 8.22 2.81
C LEU A 42 -7.13 9.70 3.02
N ASP A 43 -7.16 10.16 4.28
CA ASP A 43 -6.88 11.56 4.60
C ASP A 43 -5.47 11.97 4.20
N LEU A 44 -4.48 11.15 4.50
CA LEU A 44 -3.10 11.43 4.12
C LEU A 44 -2.92 11.47 2.61
N ALA A 45 -3.55 10.55 1.90
CA ALA A 45 -3.47 10.51 0.44
C ALA A 45 -4.06 11.77 -0.19
N LYS A 46 -5.16 12.29 0.39
CA LYS A 46 -5.80 13.51 -0.12
C LYS A 46 -4.96 14.75 0.10
N THR A 47 -4.21 14.79 1.20
CA THR A 47 -3.47 15.99 1.59
C THR A 47 -2.03 16.00 1.12
N ARG A 48 -1.40 14.84 0.96
CA ARG A 48 0.04 14.78 0.70
C ARG A 48 0.42 14.27 -0.68
N GLY A 49 -0.40 13.44 -1.27
CA GLY A 49 -0.05 12.79 -2.53
C GLY A 49 1.05 11.74 -2.33
N VAL A 50 0.86 10.55 -2.90
CA VAL A 50 1.86 9.49 -2.83
C VAL A 50 1.97 8.82 -4.20
N ASP A 51 3.09 8.14 -4.43
CA ASP A 51 3.37 7.49 -5.71
C ASP A 51 2.92 6.04 -5.74
N LEU A 52 2.77 5.42 -4.58
CA LEU A 52 2.32 4.03 -4.45
C LEU A 52 1.65 3.84 -3.10
N VAL A 53 0.63 3.01 -3.07
CA VAL A 53 -0.05 2.62 -1.82
C VAL A 53 0.24 1.14 -1.56
N LEU A 54 0.65 0.82 -0.33
CA LEU A 54 0.87 -0.55 0.12
C LEU A 54 0.02 -0.75 1.37
N THR A 55 -1.02 -1.57 1.29
CA THR A 55 -2.00 -1.68 2.37
C THR A 55 -2.31 -3.11 2.77
N ASP A 56 -2.52 -3.34 4.07
CA ASP A 56 -3.15 -4.56 4.55
C ASP A 56 -4.64 -4.52 4.23
N VAL A 57 -5.31 -5.65 4.35
CA VAL A 57 -6.77 -5.77 4.17
C VAL A 57 -7.49 -5.51 5.48
N ASN A 58 -7.14 -6.26 6.53
CA ASN A 58 -7.90 -6.25 7.78
C ASN A 58 -7.42 -5.14 8.72
N MET A 59 -8.18 -4.07 8.78
CA MET A 59 -7.87 -2.90 9.60
C MET A 59 -9.16 -2.33 10.17
N PRO A 60 -9.09 -1.65 11.35
CA PRO A 60 -10.27 -1.00 11.89
C PRO A 60 -10.70 0.19 11.05
N ARG A 61 -11.91 0.62 11.21
CA ARG A 61 -12.57 1.78 10.59
C ARG A 61 -12.76 1.66 9.08
N MET A 62 -11.72 1.31 8.32
CA MET A 62 -11.82 1.10 6.88
C MET A 62 -10.79 0.06 6.49
N ASP A 63 -11.21 -1.03 5.85
CA ASP A 63 -10.30 -2.08 5.39
C ASP A 63 -9.54 -1.65 4.13
N GLY A 64 -8.52 -2.42 3.77
CA GLY A 64 -7.64 -2.07 2.65
C GLY A 64 -8.32 -2.15 1.29
N ILE A 65 -9.27 -3.05 1.11
CA ILE A 65 -9.99 -3.17 -0.16
C ILE A 65 -10.88 -1.95 -0.37
N THR A 66 -11.59 -1.54 0.69
CA THR A 66 -12.40 -0.32 0.64
C THR A 66 -11.52 0.91 0.40
N LEU A 67 -10.34 0.95 1.03
CA LEU A 67 -9.40 2.04 0.82
C LEU A 67 -8.99 2.15 -0.66
N VAL A 68 -8.63 1.02 -1.28
CA VAL A 68 -8.27 1.00 -2.70
C VAL A 68 -9.41 1.51 -3.55
N LYS A 69 -10.63 1.04 -3.27
CA LYS A 69 -11.81 1.48 -4.01
C LYS A 69 -12.03 2.98 -3.88
N GLU A 70 -11.92 3.51 -2.66
CA GLU A 70 -12.11 4.95 -2.42
C GLU A 70 -11.04 5.78 -3.12
N LEU A 71 -9.80 5.34 -3.07
CA LEU A 71 -8.71 6.04 -3.74
C LEU A 71 -8.87 6.02 -5.26
N ARG A 72 -9.34 4.91 -5.82
CA ARG A 72 -9.59 4.83 -7.26
C ARG A 72 -10.67 5.80 -7.73
N GLY A 73 -11.56 6.21 -6.83
CA GLY A 73 -12.56 7.21 -7.13
C GLY A 73 -12.01 8.64 -7.19
N LEU A 74 -10.76 8.84 -6.77
CA LEU A 74 -10.12 10.15 -6.81
C LEU A 74 -9.27 10.27 -8.08
N ASP A 75 -9.45 11.36 -8.81
CA ASP A 75 -8.76 11.56 -10.09
C ASP A 75 -7.23 11.44 -9.95
N SER A 76 -6.67 11.99 -8.87
CA SER A 76 -5.22 11.99 -8.67
C SER A 76 -4.65 10.60 -8.41
N TYR A 77 -5.49 9.61 -8.08
CA TYR A 77 -5.02 8.24 -7.81
C TYR A 77 -5.51 7.22 -8.84
N LYS A 78 -6.03 7.68 -9.95
CA LYS A 78 -6.63 6.81 -10.96
C LYS A 78 -5.63 5.77 -11.50
N PHE A 79 -4.38 6.15 -11.63
CA PHE A 79 -3.34 5.29 -12.19
C PHE A 79 -2.22 4.95 -11.21
N THR A 80 -2.36 5.34 -9.96
CA THR A 80 -1.34 5.07 -8.93
C THR A 80 -1.31 3.59 -8.60
N PRO A 81 -0.14 2.94 -8.58
CA PRO A 81 -0.06 1.54 -8.17
C PRO A 81 -0.52 1.37 -6.72
N MET A 82 -1.33 0.35 -6.50
CA MET A 82 -1.86 0.02 -5.17
C MET A 82 -1.67 -1.47 -4.94
N LEU A 83 -0.76 -1.81 -4.03
CA LEU A 83 -0.43 -3.18 -3.70
C LEU A 83 -1.04 -3.54 -2.36
N VAL A 84 -1.54 -4.77 -2.25
CA VAL A 84 -2.04 -5.31 -0.99
C VAL A 84 -0.95 -6.21 -0.39
N LEU A 85 -0.66 -6.01 0.90
CA LEU A 85 0.30 -6.82 1.65
C LEU A 85 -0.42 -7.34 2.88
N THR A 86 -0.80 -8.62 2.88
CA THR A 86 -1.73 -9.15 3.88
C THR A 86 -1.53 -10.65 4.11
N THR A 87 -2.04 -11.15 5.24
CA THR A 87 -2.11 -12.59 5.49
C THR A 87 -3.25 -13.27 4.74
N GLU A 88 -4.18 -12.48 4.19
CA GLU A 88 -5.31 -13.03 3.43
C GLU A 88 -4.85 -13.59 2.09
N SER A 89 -5.16 -14.86 1.84
CA SER A 89 -4.76 -15.52 0.59
C SER A 89 -5.92 -16.19 -0.14
N GLY A 90 -7.14 -16.04 0.35
CA GLY A 90 -8.33 -16.63 -0.27
C GLY A 90 -8.62 -16.01 -1.63
N GLN A 91 -9.09 -16.84 -2.56
CA GLN A 91 -9.38 -16.39 -3.91
C GLN A 91 -10.48 -15.33 -3.95
N GLU A 92 -11.50 -15.49 -3.11
CA GLU A 92 -12.61 -14.55 -3.05
C GLU A 92 -12.12 -13.16 -2.63
N THR A 93 -11.29 -13.09 -1.59
CA THR A 93 -10.75 -11.83 -1.10
C THR A 93 -9.83 -11.18 -2.14
N LYS A 94 -8.98 -11.98 -2.78
CA LYS A 94 -8.12 -11.48 -3.85
C LYS A 94 -8.93 -10.91 -5.01
N MET A 95 -10.01 -11.59 -5.37
CA MET A 95 -10.88 -11.13 -6.46
C MET A 95 -11.56 -9.81 -6.11
N ARG A 96 -12.00 -9.66 -4.85
CA ARG A 96 -12.56 -8.40 -4.37
C ARG A 96 -11.54 -7.28 -4.47
N GLY A 97 -10.29 -7.55 -4.11
CA GLY A 97 -9.20 -6.57 -4.23
C GLY A 97 -8.96 -6.16 -5.66
N LYS A 98 -8.92 -7.13 -6.57
CA LYS A 98 -8.73 -6.86 -7.98
C LYS A 98 -9.89 -6.03 -8.55
N GLN A 99 -11.11 -6.36 -8.18
CA GLN A 99 -12.30 -5.61 -8.62
C GLN A 99 -12.28 -4.17 -8.09
N ALA A 100 -11.74 -3.98 -6.89
CA ALA A 100 -11.62 -2.63 -6.32
C ALA A 100 -10.53 -1.80 -7.00
N GLY A 101 -9.62 -2.44 -7.74
CA GLY A 101 -8.58 -1.75 -8.48
C GLY A 101 -7.17 -1.97 -7.96
N ALA A 102 -6.94 -3.00 -7.12
CA ALA A 102 -5.59 -3.31 -6.64
C ALA A 102 -4.71 -3.75 -7.81
N THR A 103 -3.47 -3.25 -7.81
CA THR A 103 -2.49 -3.57 -8.84
C THR A 103 -1.86 -4.93 -8.62
N GLY A 104 -1.66 -5.33 -7.36
CA GLY A 104 -1.06 -6.61 -7.02
C GLY A 104 -1.38 -7.02 -5.61
N TRP A 105 -1.02 -8.28 -5.28
CA TRP A 105 -1.35 -8.91 -3.99
C TRP A 105 -0.14 -9.68 -3.50
N ILE A 106 0.33 -9.35 -2.30
CA ILE A 106 1.49 -9.99 -1.67
C ILE A 106 1.05 -10.59 -0.34
N VAL A 107 1.37 -11.86 -0.10
CA VAL A 107 0.98 -12.56 1.13
C VAL A 107 2.12 -12.48 2.15
N LYS A 108 1.76 -12.14 3.40
CA LYS A 108 2.70 -12.12 4.53
C LYS A 108 3.01 -13.54 5.01
N PRO A 109 4.20 -13.80 5.54
CA PRO A 109 5.31 -12.86 5.70
C PRO A 109 5.95 -12.52 4.36
N PHE A 110 6.43 -11.30 4.22
CA PHE A 110 7.00 -10.87 2.94
C PHE A 110 8.52 -11.11 2.93
N ASN A 111 9.03 -11.36 1.73
CA ASN A 111 10.47 -11.39 1.48
C ASN A 111 10.88 -9.97 1.05
N PRO A 112 11.83 -9.32 1.76
CA PRO A 112 12.19 -7.94 1.43
C PRO A 112 12.61 -7.74 -0.01
N ASP A 113 13.43 -8.64 -0.56
CA ASP A 113 13.89 -8.49 -1.94
C ASP A 113 12.75 -8.63 -2.94
N GLN A 114 11.82 -9.55 -2.70
CA GLN A 114 10.66 -9.72 -3.57
C GLN A 114 9.71 -8.54 -3.48
N LEU A 115 9.51 -8.00 -2.28
CA LEU A 115 8.69 -6.81 -2.09
C LEU A 115 9.26 -5.64 -2.86
N LEU A 116 10.56 -5.40 -2.73
CA LEU A 116 11.22 -4.30 -3.43
C LEU A 116 11.19 -4.49 -4.94
N ALA A 117 11.35 -5.73 -5.42
CA ALA A 117 11.28 -6.02 -6.85
C ALA A 117 9.88 -5.76 -7.40
N THR A 118 8.85 -6.14 -6.64
CA THR A 118 7.47 -5.92 -7.05
C THR A 118 7.16 -4.43 -7.12
N ILE A 119 7.60 -3.66 -6.13
CA ILE A 119 7.41 -2.21 -6.09
C ILE A 119 8.10 -1.56 -7.28
N ALA A 120 9.35 -1.90 -7.52
CA ALA A 120 10.12 -1.33 -8.62
C ALA A 120 9.48 -1.61 -9.97
N ARG A 121 8.85 -2.77 -10.11
CA ARG A 121 8.23 -3.17 -11.38
C ARG A 121 6.97 -2.36 -11.69
N VAL A 122 6.23 -1.92 -10.68
CA VAL A 122 4.98 -1.18 -10.89
C VAL A 122 5.14 0.33 -10.80
N LEU A 123 6.24 0.81 -10.25
CA LEU A 123 6.58 2.23 -10.25
C LEU A 123 7.26 2.64 -11.60
#